data_70c5d717f2170a3f56d615675131f31e
#
_entry.id   70c5d717f2170a3f56d615675131f31e
#
_cell.length_a   1.000
_cell.length_b   1.000
_cell.length_c   1.000
_cell.angle_alpha   90.00
_cell.angle_beta   90.00
_cell.angle_gamma   90.00
#
_symmetry.space_group_name_H-M   'P 1'
#
loop_
_entity.id
_entity.type
_entity.pdbx_description
1 polymer ?
#
loop_
_entity_poly.entity_id
_entity_poly.type
_entity_poly.pdbx_seq_one_letter_code
_entity_poly.pdbx_strand_id
1 'polypeptide(L)'
;MAFDGTGYGTDGTIWGGELLLADYRGFERMGSIEPFLQIGGDISAKEGWRIAVSLIYQQTQDKAQTMEVVKKLNLCSEPECKVILTMADRKMNAVTSTSVGRLFDAVSAILGIRTKSTFEGEASMALEFAAEAYEEELWEIDEPADGESDPDEEKKEPEDRLIMKTGSLIKYLTEKKTEGIQAEKLAYIFHQKLADLITDGCRKIRKKTKCNCVALSGGVFQNRLLLRMVEEGLEKEHFTVFRHHLIPANDGGIALGQAAYAMQYIQEGK
;
A
#
# COMPACT_ATOMS: atom_id res chain seq x y z
N MET A 1 12.87 2.69 2.25
CA MET A 1 11.47 2.31 2.03
C MET A 1 11.33 1.73 0.64
N ALA A 2 10.71 0.57 0.51
CA ALA A 2 10.55 -0.11 -0.77
C ALA A 2 9.06 -0.44 -0.98
N PHE A 3 8.39 0.35 -1.84
CA PHE A 3 6.96 0.21 -2.14
C PHE A 3 6.77 -0.16 -3.61
N ASP A 4 6.26 -1.37 -3.84
CA ASP A 4 6.23 -1.96 -5.18
C ASP A 4 4.99 -2.84 -5.41
N GLY A 5 4.85 -3.30 -6.66
CA GLY A 5 3.79 -4.20 -7.10
C GLY A 5 3.99 -5.65 -6.68
N THR A 6 5.18 -6.20 -6.89
CA THR A 6 5.47 -7.60 -6.55
C THR A 6 6.97 -7.79 -6.34
N GLY A 7 7.38 -7.98 -5.09
CA GLY A 7 8.74 -8.36 -4.70
C GLY A 7 8.74 -9.76 -4.13
N TYR A 8 9.84 -10.49 -4.30
CA TYR A 8 10.03 -11.80 -3.66
C TYR A 8 10.66 -11.61 -2.29
N GLY A 9 9.90 -11.89 -1.24
CA GLY A 9 10.37 -11.78 0.14
C GLY A 9 11.28 -12.93 0.55
N THR A 10 12.23 -12.65 1.43
CA THR A 10 13.14 -13.66 1.99
C THR A 10 12.42 -14.71 2.83
N ASP A 11 11.18 -14.45 3.21
CA ASP A 11 10.28 -15.34 3.96
C ASP A 11 9.32 -16.13 3.05
N GLY A 12 9.48 -16.02 1.73
CA GLY A 12 8.63 -16.70 0.74
C GLY A 12 7.27 -16.05 0.53
N THR A 13 7.05 -14.84 1.08
CA THR A 13 5.85 -14.04 0.86
C THR A 13 6.07 -13.00 -0.24
N ILE A 14 5.00 -12.36 -0.72
CA ILE A 14 5.11 -11.23 -1.65
C ILE A 14 5.35 -9.95 -0.83
N TRP A 15 6.49 -9.31 -1.09
CA TRP A 15 6.81 -8.00 -0.53
C TRP A 15 6.50 -6.87 -1.52
N GLY A 16 6.31 -5.66 -1.01
CA GLY A 16 6.06 -4.46 -1.79
C GLY A 16 5.48 -3.32 -0.96
N GLY A 17 5.67 -3.37 0.37
CA GLY A 17 5.25 -2.31 1.28
C GLY A 17 6.14 -2.28 2.52
N GLU A 18 7.48 -2.30 2.34
CA GLU A 18 8.44 -2.53 3.39
C GLU A 18 9.15 -1.25 3.84
N LEU A 19 9.36 -1.18 5.16
CA LEU A 19 10.30 -0.27 5.80
C LEU A 19 11.58 -1.08 6.11
N LEU A 20 12.64 -0.80 5.37
CA LEU A 20 13.92 -1.48 5.49
C LEU A 20 14.96 -0.53 6.09
N LEU A 21 15.69 -0.99 7.11
CA LEU A 21 16.95 -0.38 7.52
C LEU A 21 18.05 -1.04 6.69
N ALA A 22 18.75 -0.28 5.86
CA ALA A 22 19.68 -0.84 4.89
C ALA A 22 20.98 -0.04 4.83
N ASP A 23 22.05 -0.77 4.58
CA ASP A 23 23.35 -0.23 4.18
C ASP A 23 23.96 -1.11 3.06
N TYR A 24 25.21 -0.87 2.66
CA TYR A 24 25.89 -1.68 1.65
C TYR A 24 26.25 -3.12 2.09
N ARG A 25 25.97 -3.52 3.33
CA ARG A 25 26.20 -4.88 3.84
C ARG A 25 24.95 -5.72 3.84
N GLY A 26 23.77 -5.08 3.78
CA GLY A 26 22.49 -5.77 3.77
C GLY A 26 21.34 -4.91 4.25
N PHE A 27 20.27 -5.57 4.64
CA PHE A 27 19.09 -4.89 5.15
C PHE A 27 18.43 -5.67 6.29
N GLU A 28 17.72 -4.94 7.13
CA GLU A 28 16.82 -5.47 8.14
C GLU A 28 15.40 -4.99 7.84
N ARG A 29 14.44 -5.90 7.84
CA ARG A 29 13.01 -5.57 7.66
C ARG A 29 12.44 -5.05 8.98
N MET A 30 12.37 -3.73 9.12
CA MET A 30 11.88 -3.04 10.32
C MET A 30 10.35 -3.02 10.41
N GLY A 31 9.69 -3.07 9.27
CA GLY A 31 8.23 -3.06 9.22
C GLY A 31 7.67 -3.26 7.83
N SER A 32 6.34 -3.38 7.75
CA SER A 32 5.59 -3.46 6.50
C SER A 32 4.16 -2.93 6.69
N ILE A 33 3.42 -2.81 5.59
CA ILE A 33 1.96 -2.72 5.70
C ILE A 33 1.39 -4.01 6.27
N GLU A 34 0.16 -3.96 6.76
CA GLU A 34 -0.55 -5.13 7.26
C GLU A 34 -0.66 -6.20 6.17
N PRO A 35 -0.24 -7.47 6.47
CA PRO A 35 -0.30 -8.53 5.49
C PRO A 35 -1.74 -8.90 5.10
N PHE A 36 -1.94 -9.23 3.84
CA PHE A 36 -3.22 -9.72 3.33
C PHE A 36 -3.04 -10.93 2.41
N LEU A 37 -4.13 -11.64 2.13
CA LEU A 37 -4.10 -12.74 1.17
C LEU A 37 -4.32 -12.22 -0.26
N GLN A 38 -3.31 -12.37 -1.11
CA GLN A 38 -3.42 -12.20 -2.55
C GLN A 38 -3.88 -13.52 -3.17
N ILE A 39 -5.08 -13.52 -3.76
CA ILE A 39 -5.77 -14.73 -4.23
C ILE A 39 -5.91 -14.71 -5.75
N GLY A 40 -5.50 -15.81 -6.39
CA GLY A 40 -5.65 -16.00 -7.84
C GLY A 40 -4.33 -15.98 -8.62
N GLY A 41 -3.17 -15.96 -7.96
CA GLY A 41 -1.86 -15.91 -8.62
C GLY A 41 -1.73 -14.67 -9.53
N ASP A 42 -1.14 -14.80 -10.71
CA ASP A 42 -0.84 -13.68 -11.62
C ASP A 42 -2.09 -12.90 -12.07
N ILE A 43 -3.25 -13.55 -12.15
CA ILE A 43 -4.49 -12.85 -12.55
C ILE A 43 -4.92 -11.82 -11.51
N SER A 44 -4.53 -11.96 -10.24
CA SER A 44 -4.84 -11.01 -9.19
C SER A 44 -4.21 -9.64 -9.42
N ALA A 45 -3.10 -9.58 -10.16
CA ALA A 45 -2.47 -8.31 -10.57
C ALA A 45 -3.27 -7.57 -11.66
N LYS A 46 -4.15 -8.26 -12.38
CA LYS A 46 -5.03 -7.69 -13.40
C LYS A 46 -6.47 -7.50 -12.90
N GLU A 47 -6.90 -8.29 -11.95
CA GLU A 47 -8.26 -8.29 -11.40
C GLU A 47 -8.23 -7.87 -9.92
N GLY A 48 -8.07 -6.56 -9.67
CA GLY A 48 -7.97 -5.96 -8.33
C GLY A 48 -9.15 -6.30 -7.42
N TRP A 49 -10.33 -6.57 -8.00
CA TRP A 49 -11.50 -7.00 -7.25
C TRP A 49 -11.28 -8.27 -6.42
N ARG A 50 -10.38 -9.18 -6.84
CA ARG A 50 -10.07 -10.41 -6.09
C ARG A 50 -9.42 -10.09 -4.75
N ILE A 51 -8.48 -9.17 -4.77
CA ILE A 51 -7.80 -8.70 -3.57
C ILE A 51 -8.77 -7.87 -2.71
N ALA A 52 -9.63 -7.05 -3.34
CA ALA A 52 -10.67 -6.30 -2.64
C ALA A 52 -11.59 -7.21 -1.84
N VAL A 53 -12.09 -8.31 -2.43
CA VAL A 53 -12.92 -9.30 -1.73
C VAL A 53 -12.15 -9.94 -0.56
N SER A 54 -10.88 -10.28 -0.76
CA SER A 54 -10.02 -10.85 0.29
C SER A 54 -9.81 -9.88 1.46
N LEU A 55 -9.54 -8.61 1.17
CA LEU A 55 -9.38 -7.57 2.19
C LEU A 55 -10.67 -7.32 2.97
N ILE A 56 -11.81 -7.24 2.29
CA ILE A 56 -13.12 -7.09 2.95
C ILE A 56 -13.38 -8.31 3.86
N TYR A 57 -13.10 -9.52 3.38
CA TYR A 57 -13.24 -10.73 4.18
C TYR A 57 -12.31 -10.75 5.39
N GLN A 58 -11.08 -10.27 5.26
CA GLN A 58 -10.15 -10.14 6.37
C GLN A 58 -10.69 -9.21 7.48
N GLN A 59 -11.44 -8.17 7.11
CA GLN A 59 -12.02 -7.22 8.07
C GLN A 59 -13.32 -7.73 8.71
N THR A 60 -14.19 -8.36 7.92
CA THR A 60 -15.50 -8.82 8.41
C THR A 60 -15.44 -10.13 9.17
N GLN A 61 -14.52 -11.03 8.79
CA GLN A 61 -14.41 -12.42 9.26
C GLN A 61 -15.74 -13.22 9.10
N ASP A 62 -16.66 -12.70 8.28
CA ASP A 62 -17.99 -13.27 8.03
C ASP A 62 -18.28 -13.28 6.52
N LYS A 63 -18.56 -14.47 5.98
CA LYS A 63 -18.82 -14.65 4.55
C LYS A 63 -20.13 -13.99 4.10
N ALA A 64 -21.18 -14.06 4.92
CA ALA A 64 -22.47 -13.49 4.57
C ALA A 64 -22.36 -11.96 4.52
N GLN A 65 -21.74 -11.36 5.53
CA GLN A 65 -21.47 -9.93 5.57
C GLN A 65 -20.56 -9.50 4.40
N THR A 66 -19.49 -10.26 4.11
CA THR A 66 -18.61 -9.98 2.96
C THR A 66 -19.41 -9.98 1.66
N MET A 67 -20.22 -11.00 1.43
CA MET A 67 -21.05 -11.09 0.20
C MET A 67 -22.03 -9.93 0.06
N GLU A 68 -22.61 -9.47 1.17
CA GLU A 68 -23.49 -8.29 1.16
C GLU A 68 -22.73 -7.03 0.75
N VAL A 69 -21.55 -6.79 1.33
CA VAL A 69 -20.70 -5.65 0.99
C VAL A 69 -20.24 -5.72 -0.47
N VAL A 70 -19.74 -6.88 -0.92
CA VAL A 70 -19.29 -7.10 -2.31
C VAL A 70 -20.42 -6.82 -3.30
N LYS A 71 -21.64 -7.23 -2.98
CA LYS A 71 -22.85 -6.97 -3.79
C LYS A 71 -23.18 -5.46 -3.81
N LYS A 72 -23.15 -4.77 -2.67
CA LYS A 72 -23.38 -3.31 -2.60
C LYS A 72 -22.37 -2.53 -3.42
N LEU A 73 -21.11 -2.93 -3.40
CA LEU A 73 -20.03 -2.30 -4.16
C LEU A 73 -19.98 -2.76 -5.63
N ASN A 74 -20.78 -3.75 -6.02
CA ASN A 74 -20.77 -4.34 -7.37
C ASN A 74 -19.37 -4.78 -7.83
N LEU A 75 -18.59 -5.39 -6.93
CA LEU A 75 -17.20 -5.79 -7.19
C LEU A 75 -17.09 -6.96 -8.16
N CYS A 76 -17.94 -7.97 -7.98
CA CYS A 76 -17.99 -9.19 -8.80
C CYS A 76 -19.34 -9.90 -8.63
N SER A 77 -19.58 -10.93 -9.45
CA SER A 77 -20.75 -11.77 -9.33
C SER A 77 -20.73 -12.63 -8.05
N GLU A 78 -21.90 -13.04 -7.58
CA GLU A 78 -22.02 -13.92 -6.39
C GLU A 78 -21.24 -15.24 -6.52
N PRO A 79 -21.24 -15.96 -7.68
CA PRO A 79 -20.40 -17.14 -7.86
C PRO A 79 -18.91 -16.85 -7.73
N GLU A 80 -18.42 -15.76 -8.33
CA GLU A 80 -17.00 -15.32 -8.24
C GLU A 80 -16.61 -15.02 -6.79
N CYS A 81 -17.47 -14.30 -6.06
CA CYS A 81 -17.25 -14.01 -4.64
C CYS A 81 -17.13 -15.31 -3.82
N LYS A 82 -18.05 -16.26 -3.99
CA LYS A 82 -18.03 -17.57 -3.31
C LYS A 82 -16.74 -18.34 -3.58
N VAL A 83 -16.22 -18.27 -4.82
CA VAL A 83 -14.94 -18.90 -5.19
C VAL A 83 -13.80 -18.27 -4.40
N ILE A 84 -13.69 -16.94 -4.39
CA ILE A 84 -12.62 -16.24 -3.66
C ILE A 84 -12.68 -16.55 -2.16
N LEU A 85 -13.85 -16.51 -1.54
CA LEU A 85 -14.03 -16.84 -0.13
C LEU A 85 -13.63 -18.29 0.20
N THR A 86 -13.93 -19.22 -0.72
CA THR A 86 -13.52 -20.64 -0.56
C THR A 86 -12.00 -20.78 -0.69
N MET A 87 -11.38 -20.06 -1.63
CA MET A 87 -9.93 -20.06 -1.82
C MET A 87 -9.22 -19.44 -0.61
N ALA A 88 -9.77 -18.37 -0.03
CA ALA A 88 -9.25 -17.75 1.18
C ALA A 88 -9.22 -18.73 2.38
N ASP A 89 -10.34 -19.38 2.66
CA ASP A 89 -10.45 -20.34 3.76
C ASP A 89 -9.49 -21.52 3.63
N ARG A 90 -9.37 -22.03 2.40
CA ARG A 90 -8.55 -23.22 2.13
C ARG A 90 -7.09 -22.86 1.81
N LYS A 91 -6.75 -21.58 1.79
CA LYS A 91 -5.44 -21.06 1.35
C LYS A 91 -5.01 -21.62 -0.01
N MET A 92 -5.98 -21.76 -0.94
CA MET A 92 -5.75 -22.33 -2.28
C MET A 92 -5.41 -21.20 -3.25
N ASN A 93 -4.30 -21.34 -3.98
CA ASN A 93 -3.81 -20.31 -4.90
C ASN A 93 -3.83 -18.92 -4.26
N ALA A 94 -3.40 -18.86 -3.00
CA ALA A 94 -3.37 -17.70 -2.15
C ALA A 94 -1.98 -17.57 -1.53
N VAL A 95 -1.44 -16.38 -1.55
CA VAL A 95 -0.11 -16.06 -1.01
C VAL A 95 -0.25 -14.85 -0.09
N THR A 96 0.49 -14.84 1.01
CA THR A 96 0.58 -13.66 1.88
C THR A 96 1.34 -12.57 1.17
N SER A 97 0.78 -11.36 1.16
CA SER A 97 1.34 -10.21 0.46
C SER A 97 1.31 -8.96 1.33
N THR A 98 2.37 -8.17 1.22
CA THR A 98 2.46 -6.80 1.74
C THR A 98 2.62 -5.77 0.60
N SER A 99 2.21 -6.13 -0.61
CA SER A 99 2.32 -5.28 -1.79
C SER A 99 1.40 -4.06 -1.72
N VAL A 100 1.98 -2.87 -1.69
CA VAL A 100 1.22 -1.61 -1.77
C VAL A 100 0.61 -1.43 -3.15
N GLY A 101 1.29 -1.83 -4.23
CA GLY A 101 0.71 -1.78 -5.57
C GLY A 101 -0.58 -2.61 -5.69
N ARG A 102 -0.61 -3.78 -5.09
CA ARG A 102 -1.83 -4.62 -5.03
C ARG A 102 -2.90 -4.02 -4.12
N LEU A 103 -2.48 -3.31 -3.05
CA LEU A 103 -3.41 -2.56 -2.21
C LEU A 103 -4.09 -1.43 -3.00
N PHE A 104 -3.34 -0.69 -3.84
CA PHE A 104 -3.89 0.32 -4.74
C PHE A 104 -4.93 -0.26 -5.71
N ASP A 105 -4.64 -1.40 -6.33
CA ASP A 105 -5.58 -2.07 -7.23
C ASP A 105 -6.88 -2.47 -6.52
N ALA A 106 -6.76 -2.97 -5.29
CA ALA A 106 -7.92 -3.34 -4.49
C ALA A 106 -8.75 -2.13 -4.08
N VAL A 107 -8.12 -1.03 -3.66
CA VAL A 107 -8.82 0.22 -3.32
C VAL A 107 -9.51 0.81 -4.54
N SER A 108 -8.84 0.85 -5.70
CA SER A 108 -9.44 1.28 -6.96
C SER A 108 -10.71 0.47 -7.29
N ALA A 109 -10.69 -0.85 -7.03
CA ALA A 109 -11.85 -1.71 -7.21
C ALA A 109 -12.97 -1.39 -6.17
N ILE A 110 -12.63 -1.27 -4.87
CA ILE A 110 -13.59 -0.94 -3.80
C ILE A 110 -14.31 0.37 -4.09
N LEU A 111 -13.59 1.37 -4.58
CA LEU A 111 -14.15 2.67 -4.90
C LEU A 111 -14.93 2.69 -6.23
N GLY A 112 -14.92 1.59 -6.99
CA GLY A 112 -15.62 1.48 -8.27
C GLY A 112 -14.94 2.25 -9.41
N ILE A 113 -13.66 2.61 -9.25
CA ILE A 113 -12.88 3.33 -10.26
C ILE A 113 -12.40 2.36 -11.35
N ARG A 114 -11.71 1.27 -10.94
CA ARG A 114 -11.23 0.27 -11.86
C ARG A 114 -11.17 -1.11 -11.18
N THR A 115 -11.98 -2.06 -11.63
CA THR A 115 -12.03 -3.43 -11.08
C THR A 115 -11.06 -4.38 -11.76
N LYS A 116 -10.73 -4.11 -13.03
CA LYS A 116 -9.81 -4.89 -13.87
C LYS A 116 -8.89 -3.95 -14.63
N SER A 117 -7.62 -4.35 -14.76
CA SER A 117 -6.59 -3.62 -15.50
C SER A 117 -6.27 -4.33 -16.81
N THR A 118 -6.10 -3.58 -17.89
CA THR A 118 -5.69 -4.05 -19.22
C THR A 118 -4.17 -3.97 -19.40
N PHE A 119 -3.51 -3.10 -18.65
CA PHE A 119 -2.05 -2.94 -18.60
C PHE A 119 -1.59 -2.69 -17.14
N GLU A 120 -0.30 -2.79 -16.92
CA GLU A 120 0.29 -2.66 -15.59
C GLU A 120 0.12 -1.25 -15.03
N GLY A 121 -0.34 -1.14 -13.76
CA GLY A 121 -0.54 0.13 -13.07
C GLY A 121 -1.82 0.89 -13.45
N GLU A 122 -2.66 0.39 -14.36
CA GLU A 122 -3.87 1.10 -14.81
C GLU A 122 -4.80 1.47 -13.64
N ALA A 123 -5.05 0.53 -12.73
CA ALA A 123 -5.93 0.78 -11.60
C ALA A 123 -5.33 1.78 -10.59
N SER A 124 -4.02 1.69 -10.37
CA SER A 124 -3.30 2.62 -9.48
C SER A 124 -3.27 4.04 -10.05
N MET A 125 -3.01 4.20 -11.36
CA MET A 125 -3.05 5.51 -12.02
C MET A 125 -4.46 6.10 -12.03
N ALA A 126 -5.49 5.29 -12.31
CA ALA A 126 -6.87 5.75 -12.28
C ALA A 126 -7.27 6.25 -10.87
N LEU A 127 -6.78 5.58 -9.83
CA LEU A 127 -7.00 5.98 -8.44
C LEU A 127 -6.28 7.31 -8.11
N GLU A 128 -5.05 7.49 -8.61
CA GLU A 128 -4.30 8.75 -8.48
C GLU A 128 -5.04 9.91 -9.12
N PHE A 129 -5.43 9.76 -10.40
CA PHE A 129 -6.16 10.83 -11.12
C PHE A 129 -7.51 11.18 -10.46
N ALA A 130 -8.22 10.19 -9.91
CA ALA A 130 -9.44 10.46 -9.17
C ALA A 130 -9.15 11.28 -7.89
N ALA A 131 -8.06 10.97 -7.20
CA ALA A 131 -7.65 11.71 -6.02
C ALA A 131 -7.20 13.14 -6.34
N GLU A 132 -6.43 13.33 -7.43
CA GLU A 132 -6.00 14.66 -7.91
C GLU A 132 -7.20 15.52 -8.29
N ALA A 133 -8.22 14.96 -8.96
CA ALA A 133 -9.43 15.70 -9.31
C ALA A 133 -10.16 16.23 -8.06
N TYR A 134 -10.22 15.46 -6.98
CA TYR A 134 -10.80 15.94 -5.72
C TYR A 134 -9.92 17.01 -5.04
N GLU A 135 -8.61 16.91 -5.14
CA GLU A 135 -7.70 17.92 -4.59
C GLU A 135 -7.89 19.27 -5.30
N GLU A 136 -8.09 19.27 -6.63
CA GLU A 136 -8.40 20.49 -7.38
C GLU A 136 -9.71 21.14 -6.88
N GLU A 137 -10.74 20.34 -6.59
CA GLU A 137 -12.00 20.87 -5.98
C GLU A 137 -11.74 21.51 -4.61
N LEU A 138 -10.84 20.99 -3.78
CA LEU A 138 -10.52 21.56 -2.47
C LEU A 138 -9.86 22.94 -2.57
N TRP A 139 -9.08 23.20 -3.62
CA TRP A 139 -8.48 24.52 -3.86
C TRP A 139 -9.50 25.59 -4.23
N GLU A 140 -10.66 25.17 -4.77
CA GLU A 140 -11.76 26.07 -5.10
C GLU A 140 -12.67 26.35 -3.88
N ILE A 141 -12.60 25.50 -2.85
CA ILE A 141 -13.40 25.62 -1.62
C ILE A 141 -12.44 25.90 -0.46
N ASP A 142 -12.34 27.15 -0.05
CA ASP A 142 -11.47 27.63 1.04
C ASP A 142 -12.02 27.18 2.42
N GLU A 143 -12.00 25.87 2.71
CA GLU A 143 -12.32 25.32 4.04
C GLU A 143 -11.21 24.35 4.53
N PRO A 144 -10.71 24.51 5.76
CA PRO A 144 -9.73 23.59 6.34
C PRO A 144 -10.40 22.25 6.65
N ALA A 145 -9.86 21.16 6.08
CA ALA A 145 -10.29 19.81 6.40
C ALA A 145 -9.82 19.45 7.83
N ASP A 146 -10.72 19.48 8.79
CA ASP A 146 -10.49 18.94 10.12
C ASP A 146 -10.33 17.41 10.05
N GLY A 147 -9.10 16.95 10.14
CA GLY A 147 -8.78 15.53 10.24
C GLY A 147 -8.86 15.09 11.70
N GLU A 148 -9.90 14.39 12.07
CA GLU A 148 -9.93 13.65 13.33
C GLU A 148 -8.87 12.54 13.28
N SER A 149 -7.84 12.69 14.08
CA SER A 149 -6.87 11.64 14.37
C SER A 149 -7.47 10.71 15.42
N ASP A 150 -7.69 9.45 15.03
CA ASP A 150 -8.10 8.39 15.95
C ASP A 150 -6.94 8.09 16.92
N PRO A 151 -7.15 8.17 18.26
CA PRO A 151 -6.09 7.89 19.22
C PRO A 151 -5.85 6.37 19.26
N ASP A 152 -4.71 5.96 18.73
CA ASP A 152 -4.20 4.59 18.79
C ASP A 152 -4.13 4.05 20.23
N GLU A 153 -4.94 3.07 20.54
CA GLU A 153 -4.70 2.17 21.66
C GLU A 153 -3.45 1.33 21.36
N GLU A 154 -2.37 1.61 22.09
CA GLU A 154 -1.15 0.80 22.11
C GLU A 154 -1.44 -0.61 22.69
N LYS A 155 -1.93 -1.51 21.86
CA LYS A 155 -1.84 -2.95 22.17
C LYS A 155 -0.42 -3.40 21.84
N LYS A 156 0.33 -3.79 22.86
CA LYS A 156 1.62 -4.45 22.73
C LYS A 156 1.48 -5.71 21.86
N GLU A 157 1.93 -5.63 20.62
CA GLU A 157 2.10 -6.80 19.77
C GLU A 157 3.47 -7.46 20.05
N PRO A 158 3.56 -8.79 20.08
CA PRO A 158 4.76 -9.53 20.44
C PRO A 158 5.78 -9.65 19.30
N GLU A 159 5.63 -8.94 18.18
CA GLU A 159 6.59 -8.98 17.09
C GLU A 159 7.45 -7.72 17.09
N ASP A 160 8.77 -7.94 16.96
CA ASP A 160 9.81 -6.90 16.91
C ASP A 160 9.68 -5.96 15.69
N ARG A 161 8.76 -6.29 14.76
CA ARG A 161 8.52 -5.58 13.50
C ARG A 161 7.28 -4.68 13.58
N LEU A 162 7.40 -3.51 12.99
CA LEU A 162 6.30 -2.56 12.87
C LEU A 162 5.30 -3.02 11.81
N ILE A 163 4.01 -3.02 12.13
CA ILE A 163 2.93 -3.23 11.16
C ILE A 163 2.16 -1.91 11.00
N MET A 164 2.16 -1.37 9.78
CA MET A 164 1.31 -0.24 9.40
C MET A 164 -0.10 -0.74 9.14
N LYS A 165 -1.06 -0.38 9.99
CA LYS A 165 -2.42 -0.95 10.00
C LYS A 165 -3.29 -0.42 8.86
N THR A 166 -3.09 -0.96 7.68
CA THR A 166 -3.88 -0.62 6.49
C THR A 166 -5.29 -1.22 6.51
N GLY A 167 -5.55 -2.26 7.31
CA GLY A 167 -6.87 -2.88 7.41
C GLY A 167 -7.95 -1.94 7.92
N SER A 168 -7.66 -1.11 8.93
CA SER A 168 -8.59 -0.08 9.42
C SER A 168 -8.94 0.95 8.35
N LEU A 169 -7.96 1.35 7.53
CA LEU A 169 -8.18 2.24 6.39
C LEU A 169 -9.09 1.59 5.33
N ILE A 170 -8.85 0.31 4.98
CA ILE A 170 -9.70 -0.42 4.04
C ILE A 170 -11.13 -0.54 4.55
N LYS A 171 -11.30 -0.84 5.84
CA LYS A 171 -12.62 -0.88 6.48
C LYS A 171 -13.34 0.45 6.33
N TYR A 172 -12.70 1.55 6.72
CA TYR A 172 -13.23 2.91 6.61
C TYR A 172 -13.66 3.24 5.18
N LEU A 173 -12.79 3.02 4.18
CA LEU A 173 -13.10 3.30 2.78
C LEU A 173 -14.28 2.48 2.27
N THR A 174 -14.35 1.21 2.66
CA THR A 174 -15.43 0.29 2.30
C THR A 174 -16.77 0.76 2.86
N GLU A 175 -16.80 1.13 4.15
CA GLU A 175 -17.99 1.66 4.82
C GLU A 175 -18.46 2.97 4.17
N LYS A 176 -17.56 3.93 3.99
CA LYS A 176 -17.87 5.23 3.39
C LYS A 176 -18.32 5.12 1.94
N LYS A 177 -17.75 4.19 1.17
CA LYS A 177 -18.21 3.93 -0.19
C LYS A 177 -19.61 3.33 -0.22
N THR A 178 -19.94 2.42 0.71
CA THR A 178 -21.30 1.87 0.82
C THR A 178 -22.34 2.89 1.31
N GLU A 179 -21.91 3.94 2.02
CA GLU A 179 -22.73 5.10 2.39
C GLU A 179 -22.95 6.10 1.22
N GLY A 180 -22.27 5.89 0.09
CA GLY A 180 -22.44 6.71 -1.12
C GLY A 180 -21.49 7.90 -1.23
N ILE A 181 -20.43 7.95 -0.43
CA ILE A 181 -19.41 9.01 -0.56
C ILE A 181 -18.70 8.89 -1.92
N GLN A 182 -18.38 10.02 -2.53
CA GLN A 182 -17.72 10.13 -3.83
C GLN A 182 -16.39 9.39 -3.86
N ALA A 183 -16.12 8.71 -4.98
CA ALA A 183 -14.90 7.90 -5.15
C ALA A 183 -13.63 8.76 -5.12
N GLU A 184 -13.70 9.95 -5.69
CA GLU A 184 -12.62 10.93 -5.79
C GLU A 184 -12.17 11.38 -4.39
N LYS A 185 -13.13 11.74 -3.54
CA LYS A 185 -12.87 12.08 -2.14
C LYS A 185 -12.21 10.94 -1.37
N LEU A 186 -12.74 9.72 -1.53
CA LEU A 186 -12.19 8.54 -0.84
C LEU A 186 -10.81 8.15 -1.38
N ALA A 187 -10.55 8.37 -2.68
CA ALA A 187 -9.24 8.17 -3.29
C ALA A 187 -8.21 9.15 -2.69
N TYR A 188 -8.56 10.42 -2.52
CA TYR A 188 -7.70 11.41 -1.87
C TYR A 188 -7.42 11.04 -0.39
N ILE A 189 -8.46 10.68 0.37
CA ILE A 189 -8.32 10.24 1.76
C ILE A 189 -7.40 9.01 1.86
N PHE A 190 -7.52 8.07 0.92
CA PHE A 190 -6.63 6.90 0.87
C PHE A 190 -5.16 7.31 0.76
N HIS A 191 -4.81 8.18 -0.20
CA HIS A 191 -3.44 8.66 -0.38
C HIS A 191 -2.93 9.38 0.86
N GLN A 192 -3.72 10.29 1.42
CA GLN A 192 -3.37 11.05 2.62
C GLN A 192 -3.12 10.12 3.82
N LYS A 193 -4.05 9.23 4.12
CA LYS A 193 -3.93 8.30 5.26
C LYS A 193 -2.79 7.29 5.09
N LEU A 194 -2.53 6.85 3.86
CA LEU A 194 -1.37 6.00 3.59
C LEU A 194 -0.06 6.77 3.82
N ALA A 195 0.02 8.03 3.39
CA ALA A 195 1.18 8.89 3.64
C ALA A 195 1.39 9.14 5.15
N ASP A 196 0.32 9.33 5.92
CA ASP A 196 0.36 9.48 7.38
C ASP A 196 0.91 8.20 8.04
N LEU A 197 0.42 7.01 7.66
CA LEU A 197 0.90 5.72 8.16
C LEU A 197 2.38 5.50 7.87
N ILE A 198 2.84 5.89 6.69
CA ILE A 198 4.24 5.83 6.27
C ILE A 198 5.11 6.73 7.15
N THR A 199 4.71 7.98 7.33
CA THR A 199 5.42 8.97 8.14
C THR A 199 5.51 8.54 9.60
N ASP A 200 4.41 8.04 10.16
CA ASP A 200 4.38 7.50 11.53
C ASP A 200 5.29 6.26 11.67
N GLY A 201 5.27 5.38 10.68
CA GLY A 201 6.17 4.23 10.62
C GLY A 201 7.64 4.62 10.65
N CYS A 202 8.03 5.60 9.83
CA CYS A 202 9.39 6.13 9.82
C CYS A 202 9.76 6.78 11.18
N ARG A 203 8.84 7.52 11.80
CA ARG A 203 9.03 8.11 13.12
C ARG A 203 9.27 7.06 14.21
N LYS A 204 8.49 5.97 14.20
CA LYS A 204 8.65 4.84 15.13
C LYS A 204 10.02 4.15 14.94
N ILE A 205 10.45 3.93 13.69
CA ILE A 205 11.76 3.34 13.38
C ILE A 205 12.90 4.28 13.81
N ARG A 206 12.80 5.59 13.55
CA ARG A 206 13.79 6.59 14.00
C ARG A 206 14.00 6.54 15.51
N LYS A 207 12.95 6.36 16.30
CA LYS A 207 13.07 6.23 17.77
C LYS A 207 13.96 5.05 18.17
N LYS A 208 13.88 3.91 17.43
CA LYS A 208 14.68 2.70 17.70
C LYS A 208 16.11 2.80 17.15
N THR A 209 16.27 3.27 15.92
CA THR A 209 17.52 3.18 15.15
C THR A 209 18.36 4.45 15.17
N LYS A 210 17.76 5.59 15.50
CA LYS A 210 18.33 6.95 15.37
C LYS A 210 18.61 7.36 13.92
N CYS A 211 18.20 6.57 12.92
CA CYS A 211 18.33 6.90 11.50
C CYS A 211 17.34 8.03 11.15
N ASN A 212 17.85 9.14 10.59
CA ASN A 212 17.06 10.31 10.18
C ASN A 212 17.01 10.49 8.65
N CYS A 213 17.47 9.49 7.90
CA CYS A 213 17.46 9.51 6.43
C CYS A 213 16.43 8.49 5.93
N VAL A 214 15.59 8.90 4.98
CA VAL A 214 14.61 8.03 4.34
C VAL A 214 14.79 8.09 2.82
N ALA A 215 15.01 6.93 2.19
CA ALA A 215 15.02 6.79 0.74
C ALA A 215 13.69 6.18 0.28
N LEU A 216 13.05 6.83 -0.69
CA LEU A 216 11.79 6.39 -1.31
C LEU A 216 12.09 5.64 -2.61
N SER A 217 11.78 4.35 -2.68
CA SER A 217 12.05 3.48 -3.82
C SER A 217 10.93 2.49 -4.08
N GLY A 218 10.86 1.95 -5.29
CA GLY A 218 9.82 1.06 -5.77
C GLY A 218 8.81 1.76 -6.68
N GLY A 219 8.14 0.97 -7.54
CA GLY A 219 7.25 1.45 -8.58
C GLY A 219 6.06 2.27 -8.07
N VAL A 220 5.62 2.05 -6.83
CA VAL A 220 4.52 2.81 -6.22
C VAL A 220 4.85 4.31 -6.09
N PHE A 221 6.12 4.67 -5.90
CA PHE A 221 6.53 6.08 -5.84
C PHE A 221 6.61 6.78 -7.22
N GLN A 222 6.15 6.13 -8.28
CA GLN A 222 5.78 6.81 -9.52
C GLN A 222 4.45 7.58 -9.39
N ASN A 223 3.60 7.22 -8.41
CA ASN A 223 2.42 7.98 -8.01
C ASN A 223 2.89 9.32 -7.40
N ARG A 224 2.63 10.41 -8.11
CA ARG A 224 3.12 11.75 -7.76
C ARG A 224 2.42 12.32 -6.54
N LEU A 225 1.12 12.05 -6.41
CA LEU A 225 0.33 12.51 -5.28
C LEU A 225 0.84 11.87 -3.98
N LEU A 226 0.99 10.54 -3.97
CA LEU A 226 1.53 9.83 -2.80
C LEU A 226 2.96 10.29 -2.49
N LEU A 227 3.82 10.39 -3.50
CA LEU A 227 5.21 10.81 -3.33
C LEU A 227 5.28 12.19 -2.66
N ARG A 228 4.52 13.16 -3.15
CA ARG A 228 4.45 14.51 -2.59
C ARG A 228 3.96 14.50 -1.14
N MET A 229 2.84 13.83 -0.86
CA MET A 229 2.28 13.76 0.49
C MET A 229 3.26 13.11 1.50
N VAL A 230 3.97 12.05 1.07
CA VAL A 230 4.99 11.39 1.90
C VAL A 230 6.20 12.28 2.12
N GLU A 231 6.71 12.96 1.07
CA GLU A 231 7.83 13.91 1.21
C GLU A 231 7.48 15.02 2.20
N GLU A 232 6.33 15.68 2.01
CA GLU A 232 5.88 16.75 2.90
C GLU A 232 5.71 16.28 4.35
N GLY A 233 5.16 15.09 4.55
CA GLY A 233 5.01 14.49 5.89
C GLY A 233 6.35 14.21 6.55
N LEU A 234 7.30 13.62 5.83
CA LEU A 234 8.63 13.31 6.35
C LEU A 234 9.47 14.58 6.59
N GLU A 235 9.39 15.59 5.73
CA GLU A 235 10.09 16.87 5.88
C GLU A 235 9.56 17.67 7.08
N LYS A 236 8.24 17.69 7.30
CA LYS A 236 7.62 18.26 8.52
C LYS A 236 8.14 17.60 9.79
N GLU A 237 8.43 16.30 9.74
CA GLU A 237 9.03 15.54 10.83
C GLU A 237 10.58 15.65 10.85
N HIS A 238 11.17 16.54 10.05
CA HIS A 238 12.60 16.79 9.97
C HIS A 238 13.45 15.59 9.53
N PHE A 239 12.93 14.71 8.67
CA PHE A 239 13.74 13.69 8.01
C PHE A 239 14.51 14.28 6.81
N THR A 240 15.68 13.72 6.53
CA THR A 240 16.34 13.89 5.23
C THR A 240 15.77 12.89 4.25
N VAL A 241 15.06 13.37 3.22
CA VAL A 241 14.38 12.52 2.24
C VAL A 241 15.21 12.41 0.96
N PHE A 242 15.40 11.18 0.50
CA PHE A 242 16.01 10.87 -0.79
C PHE A 242 14.99 10.25 -1.72
N ARG A 243 14.92 10.74 -2.95
CA ARG A 243 14.09 10.20 -4.01
C ARG A 243 14.88 10.04 -5.30
N HIS A 244 14.37 9.24 -6.20
CA HIS A 244 14.94 9.08 -7.53
C HIS A 244 14.69 10.32 -8.41
N HIS A 245 15.74 10.81 -9.10
CA HIS A 245 15.65 11.92 -10.04
C HIS A 245 16.11 11.55 -11.45
N LEU A 246 17.25 10.87 -11.55
CA LEU A 246 17.89 10.53 -12.82
C LEU A 246 17.58 9.10 -13.27
N ILE A 247 17.14 8.27 -12.33
CA ILE A 247 16.88 6.85 -12.53
C ILE A 247 15.45 6.61 -12.06
N PRO A 248 14.66 5.79 -12.77
CA PRO A 248 13.31 5.48 -12.34
C PRO A 248 13.31 4.74 -11.00
N ALA A 249 12.27 4.97 -10.19
CA ALA A 249 12.09 4.31 -8.90
C ALA A 249 11.72 2.82 -9.00
N ASN A 250 11.29 2.37 -10.18
CA ASN A 250 10.86 1.00 -10.48
C ASN A 250 12.04 0.09 -10.88
N ASP A 251 11.75 -1.08 -11.44
CA ASP A 251 12.70 -2.11 -11.87
C ASP A 251 13.83 -1.59 -12.78
N GLY A 252 13.60 -0.49 -13.51
CA GLY A 252 14.65 0.16 -14.32
C GLY A 252 15.87 0.65 -13.51
N GLY A 253 15.72 0.83 -12.20
CA GLY A 253 16.81 1.23 -11.29
C GLY A 253 17.61 0.07 -10.69
N ILE A 254 17.13 -1.16 -10.77
CA ILE A 254 17.70 -2.34 -10.07
C ILE A 254 19.15 -2.60 -10.49
N ALA A 255 19.44 -2.56 -11.79
CA ALA A 255 20.78 -2.85 -12.30
C ALA A 255 21.86 -1.93 -11.73
N LEU A 256 21.54 -0.64 -11.56
CA LEU A 256 22.47 0.32 -10.94
C LEU A 256 22.67 0.03 -9.45
N GLY A 257 21.58 -0.30 -8.72
CA GLY A 257 21.66 -0.68 -7.32
C GLY A 257 22.52 -1.93 -7.12
N GLN A 258 22.36 -2.94 -7.96
CA GLN A 258 23.19 -4.15 -7.95
C GLN A 258 24.66 -3.82 -8.23
N ALA A 259 24.95 -2.96 -9.21
CA ALA A 259 26.31 -2.54 -9.52
C ALA A 259 26.97 -1.79 -8.35
N ALA A 260 26.23 -0.86 -7.71
CA ALA A 260 26.72 -0.12 -6.56
C ALA A 260 27.05 -1.04 -5.37
N TYR A 261 26.17 -2.01 -5.10
CA TYR A 261 26.37 -3.03 -4.07
C TYR A 261 27.62 -3.90 -4.37
N ALA A 262 27.76 -4.39 -5.62
CA ALA A 262 28.89 -5.19 -6.05
C ALA A 262 30.22 -4.43 -5.95
N MET A 263 30.25 -3.15 -6.30
CA MET A 263 31.44 -2.31 -6.16
C MET A 263 31.88 -2.20 -4.71
N GLN A 264 30.95 -1.98 -3.79
CA GLN A 264 31.25 -1.89 -2.37
C GLN A 264 31.76 -3.23 -1.83
N TYR A 265 31.16 -4.34 -2.24
CA TYR A 265 31.57 -5.69 -1.86
C TYR A 265 33.02 -5.99 -2.30
N ILE A 266 33.38 -5.63 -3.53
CA ILE A 266 34.75 -5.79 -4.06
C ILE A 266 35.75 -4.90 -3.30
N GLN A 267 35.39 -3.65 -2.97
CA GLN A 267 36.27 -2.75 -2.23
C GLN A 267 36.57 -3.24 -0.80
N GLU A 268 35.64 -3.96 -0.18
CA GLU A 268 35.85 -4.57 1.13
C GLU A 268 36.68 -5.88 1.09
N GLY A 269 37.10 -6.32 -0.10
CA GLY A 269 37.95 -7.50 -0.29
C GLY A 269 37.24 -8.84 -0.03
N LYS A 270 35.93 -8.88 -0.22
CA LYS A 270 35.10 -10.06 -0.07
C LYS A 270 34.77 -10.72 -1.40
#